data_d6329e031aff2ae0cd2c854f12fc70bd
#
_entry.id   d6329e031aff2ae0cd2c854f12fc70bd
#
_cell.length_a   1.000
_cell.length_b   1.000
_cell.length_c   1.000
_cell.angle_alpha   90.00
_cell.angle_beta   90.00
_cell.angle_gamma   90.00
#
_symmetry.space_group_name_H-M   'P 1'
#
loop_
_entity.id
_entity.type
_entity.pdbx_description
1 polymer ?
#
loop_
_entity_poly.entity_id
_entity_poly.type
_entity_poly.pdbx_seq_one_letter_code
_entity_poly.pdbx_strand_id
1 'polypeptide(L)'
;MTDRYFKRGRQINVSMKDLLGSGGQANVVMVDGMAVKLWKTPDRTQIRKVEYYLQNPPKLSKNFLFPTEAITNDSGVMVGYEMRPLPSNFREGGVLFNKTLRLTRNISTPTLLAVIDSARGDLESLHREKIVCGDVSGRNFAFVISGTGIKTYWYDTDAYQVAGYPCPVWTEFFLCPDLYKYAAGARGTTVPFSEESDNYSFATILFWSLFNTNPYMQTHLKYPDFKDKAANGIWLLDSGVIYPKNLCPPPEVLSDALLGYFEQVFKKHKYLPLQHQDLVDYSRSLIECPSCQTYYPNTRAACPKCTIKTAAIDFVPQYKYERLLETNGQILFAKYQHGNLYVVSKEKKGYFVHIRPGKGQVVNGYIPLDQTQASDYRFDIVGDSHLLVNASDSEGIFLTPIADLGTWITTSTAVYQGNRQATFRGTAKGLYRLAGDQLMLGGVTNGYLVDKAQPAMFNAGQTWFW
;
A
#
# COMPACT_ATOMS: atom_id res chain seq x y z
N MET A 1 30.40 -2.36 -19.73
CA MET A 1 30.73 -3.77 -19.41
C MET A 1 29.49 -4.35 -18.77
N THR A 2 28.97 -5.47 -19.29
CA THR A 2 27.87 -6.18 -18.63
C THR A 2 28.45 -6.87 -17.39
N ASP A 3 27.91 -6.57 -16.22
CA ASP A 3 28.31 -7.21 -14.97
C ASP A 3 28.11 -8.72 -15.08
N ARG A 4 29.11 -9.50 -14.71
CA ARG A 4 29.04 -10.94 -14.63
C ARG A 4 28.80 -11.38 -13.20
N TYR A 5 27.91 -12.35 -13.04
CA TYR A 5 27.50 -12.89 -11.75
C TYR A 5 27.82 -14.36 -11.64
N PHE A 6 28.22 -14.81 -10.47
CA PHE A 6 28.65 -16.17 -10.20
C PHE A 6 27.93 -16.75 -8.98
N LYS A 7 27.57 -18.02 -9.09
CA LYS A 7 27.06 -18.86 -8.00
C LYS A 7 27.95 -20.09 -7.88
N ARG A 8 28.57 -20.32 -6.71
CA ARG A 8 29.53 -21.42 -6.48
C ARG A 8 30.63 -21.48 -7.54
N GLY A 9 31.15 -20.34 -7.94
CA GLY A 9 32.18 -20.24 -8.98
C GLY A 9 31.71 -20.47 -10.42
N ARG A 10 30.43 -20.78 -10.64
CA ARG A 10 29.85 -20.90 -11.98
C ARG A 10 29.14 -19.61 -12.37
N GLN A 11 29.41 -19.15 -13.58
CA GLN A 11 28.73 -17.99 -14.12
C GLN A 11 27.22 -18.27 -14.26
N ILE A 12 26.37 -17.33 -13.82
CA ILE A 12 24.93 -17.36 -14.00
C ILE A 12 24.50 -16.26 -14.98
N ASN A 13 23.44 -16.53 -15.73
CA ASN A 13 22.88 -15.54 -16.65
C ASN A 13 21.78 -14.75 -15.96
N VAL A 14 22.05 -13.48 -15.68
CA VAL A 14 21.10 -12.54 -15.09
C VAL A 14 20.55 -11.66 -16.20
N SER A 15 19.24 -11.70 -16.38
CA SER A 15 18.53 -10.87 -17.36
C SER A 15 17.52 -9.97 -16.68
N MET A 16 17.56 -8.69 -17.02
CA MET A 16 16.54 -7.73 -16.54
C MET A 16 15.15 -8.00 -17.16
N LYS A 17 15.04 -8.87 -18.14
CA LYS A 17 13.74 -9.35 -18.67
C LYS A 17 13.01 -10.24 -17.66
N ASP A 18 13.78 -10.89 -16.77
CA ASP A 18 13.28 -11.80 -15.74
C ASP A 18 13.15 -11.11 -14.37
N LEU A 19 12.99 -9.76 -14.37
CA LEU A 19 12.86 -8.95 -13.17
C LEU A 19 11.54 -9.28 -12.45
N LEU A 20 11.66 -9.74 -11.19
CA LEU A 20 10.54 -9.99 -10.29
C LEU A 20 10.14 -8.75 -9.50
N GLY A 21 11.12 -7.91 -9.15
CA GLY A 21 10.90 -6.68 -8.39
C GLY A 21 12.14 -5.79 -8.35
N SER A 22 11.93 -4.49 -8.20
CA SER A 22 13.00 -3.51 -8.05
C SER A 22 12.64 -2.54 -6.93
N GLY A 23 13.54 -2.41 -5.95
CA GLY A 23 13.42 -1.47 -4.84
C GLY A 23 14.60 -0.49 -4.78
N GLY A 24 14.60 0.40 -3.80
CA GLY A 24 15.68 1.38 -3.60
C GLY A 24 17.06 0.72 -3.44
N GLN A 25 17.13 -0.42 -2.76
CA GLN A 25 18.39 -1.06 -2.39
C GLN A 25 18.80 -2.22 -3.31
N ALA A 26 17.88 -2.89 -3.99
CA ALA A 26 18.16 -4.10 -4.74
C ALA A 26 17.19 -4.32 -5.91
N ASN A 27 17.62 -5.16 -6.85
CA ASN A 27 16.78 -5.79 -7.87
C ASN A 27 16.64 -7.27 -7.55
N VAL A 28 15.47 -7.84 -7.79
CA VAL A 28 15.22 -9.27 -7.64
C VAL A 28 14.86 -9.82 -9.03
N VAL A 29 15.61 -10.82 -9.48
CA VAL A 29 15.42 -11.43 -10.79
C VAL A 29 15.22 -12.93 -10.65
N MET A 30 14.54 -13.56 -11.61
CA MET A 30 14.43 -15.01 -11.68
C MET A 30 15.65 -15.60 -12.42
N VAL A 31 16.33 -16.55 -11.80
CA VAL A 31 17.45 -17.29 -12.42
C VAL A 31 17.29 -18.77 -12.09
N ASP A 32 17.19 -19.62 -13.08
CA ASP A 32 17.08 -21.10 -12.93
C ASP A 32 16.01 -21.53 -11.92
N GLY A 33 14.86 -20.85 -11.90
CA GLY A 33 13.74 -21.16 -11.00
C GLY A 33 13.90 -20.66 -9.55
N MET A 34 14.98 -19.93 -9.27
CA MET A 34 15.22 -19.30 -7.97
C MET A 34 15.20 -17.77 -8.09
N ALA A 35 14.85 -17.07 -7.03
CA ALA A 35 14.93 -15.62 -6.95
C ALA A 35 16.36 -15.20 -6.54
N VAL A 36 16.95 -14.30 -7.30
CA VAL A 36 18.27 -13.73 -7.03
C VAL A 36 18.11 -12.25 -6.70
N LYS A 37 18.42 -11.87 -5.46
CA LYS A 37 18.44 -10.47 -5.00
C LYS A 37 19.84 -9.91 -5.21
N LEU A 38 19.94 -8.89 -6.06
CA LEU A 38 21.20 -8.18 -6.36
C LEU A 38 21.15 -6.78 -5.76
N TRP A 39 22.06 -6.48 -4.85
CA TRP A 39 22.15 -5.16 -4.24
C TRP A 39 22.70 -4.14 -5.22
N LYS A 40 22.14 -2.94 -5.23
CA LYS A 40 22.64 -1.81 -6.03
C LYS A 40 23.95 -1.26 -5.48
N THR A 41 24.07 -1.23 -4.16
CA THR A 41 25.27 -0.78 -3.45
C THR A 41 25.43 -1.64 -2.19
N PRO A 42 26.09 -2.81 -2.30
CA PRO A 42 26.28 -3.70 -1.17
C PRO A 42 27.17 -3.05 -0.11
N ASP A 43 26.73 -3.09 1.16
CA ASP A 43 27.58 -2.68 2.29
C ASP A 43 28.15 -3.88 3.06
N ARG A 44 29.23 -3.66 3.81
CA ARG A 44 29.92 -4.71 4.54
C ARG A 44 29.06 -5.37 5.61
N THR A 45 28.18 -4.62 6.27
CA THR A 45 27.32 -5.15 7.34
C THR A 45 26.26 -6.08 6.73
N GLN A 46 25.68 -5.68 5.61
CA GLN A 46 24.70 -6.49 4.88
C GLN A 46 25.33 -7.78 4.37
N ILE A 47 26.53 -7.71 3.77
CA ILE A 47 27.29 -8.89 3.30
C ILE A 47 27.50 -9.86 4.46
N ARG A 48 28.09 -9.39 5.59
CA ARG A 48 28.38 -10.22 6.76
C ARG A 48 27.11 -10.84 7.37
N LYS A 49 25.99 -10.12 7.38
CA LYS A 49 24.72 -10.66 7.87
C LYS A 49 24.23 -11.80 6.98
N VAL A 50 24.32 -11.66 5.66
CA VAL A 50 23.95 -12.73 4.72
C VAL A 50 24.91 -13.92 4.84
N GLU A 51 26.23 -13.69 4.98
CA GLU A 51 27.20 -14.75 5.27
C GLU A 51 26.87 -15.50 6.57
N TYR A 52 26.45 -14.76 7.62
CA TYR A 52 26.00 -15.36 8.87
C TYR A 52 24.80 -16.31 8.65
N TYR A 53 23.78 -15.88 7.89
CA TYR A 53 22.62 -16.73 7.57
C TYR A 53 23.01 -17.99 6.76
N LEU A 54 23.94 -17.84 5.82
CA LEU A 54 24.41 -19.00 5.02
C LEU A 54 25.16 -20.02 5.88
N GLN A 55 25.89 -19.56 6.90
CA GLN A 55 26.61 -20.43 7.84
C GLN A 55 25.71 -20.97 8.97
N ASN A 56 24.69 -20.20 9.34
CA ASN A 56 23.76 -20.49 10.44
C ASN A 56 22.30 -20.39 9.97
N PRO A 57 21.84 -21.28 9.09
CA PRO A 57 20.49 -21.20 8.54
C PRO A 57 19.45 -21.37 9.67
N PRO A 58 18.48 -20.42 9.79
CA PRO A 58 17.45 -20.52 10.81
C PRO A 58 16.58 -21.77 10.68
N LYS A 59 16.20 -22.37 11.79
CA LYS A 59 15.32 -23.55 11.84
C LYS A 59 13.85 -23.16 11.68
N LEU A 60 13.53 -22.46 10.63
CA LEU A 60 12.22 -21.94 10.31
C LEU A 60 11.57 -22.63 9.11
N SER A 61 10.29 -22.43 8.96
CA SER A 61 9.56 -22.95 7.80
C SER A 61 10.11 -22.35 6.49
N LYS A 62 9.87 -23.09 5.41
CA LYS A 62 10.29 -22.65 4.06
C LYS A 62 9.54 -21.39 3.57
N ASN A 63 8.62 -20.88 4.37
CA ASN A 63 7.88 -19.66 4.07
C ASN A 63 8.69 -18.38 4.34
N PHE A 64 9.78 -18.48 5.13
CA PHE A 64 10.75 -17.40 5.24
C PHE A 64 11.77 -17.51 4.11
N LEU A 65 11.87 -16.45 3.31
CA LEU A 65 12.73 -16.44 2.13
C LEU A 65 14.15 -15.99 2.48
N PHE A 66 14.80 -16.76 3.36
CA PHE A 66 16.18 -16.51 3.75
C PHE A 66 17.16 -16.80 2.61
N PRO A 67 18.36 -16.16 2.65
CA PRO A 67 19.46 -16.48 1.74
C PRO A 67 19.79 -17.97 1.75
N THR A 68 19.96 -18.55 0.56
CA THR A 68 20.32 -19.97 0.39
C THR A 68 21.69 -20.14 -0.25
N GLU A 69 22.17 -19.13 -1.00
CA GLU A 69 23.46 -19.17 -1.70
C GLU A 69 23.95 -17.75 -1.97
N ALA A 70 25.27 -17.53 -1.88
CA ALA A 70 25.91 -16.27 -2.21
C ALA A 70 25.99 -16.07 -3.73
N ILE A 71 25.80 -14.82 -4.16
CA ILE A 71 26.05 -14.38 -5.54
C ILE A 71 27.22 -13.41 -5.50
N THR A 72 28.26 -13.68 -6.32
CA THR A 72 29.47 -12.88 -6.39
C THR A 72 29.65 -12.26 -7.77
N ASN A 73 30.45 -11.20 -7.84
CA ASN A 73 30.93 -10.62 -9.09
C ASN A 73 32.23 -11.29 -9.59
N ASP A 74 32.78 -10.79 -10.70
CA ASP A 74 34.06 -11.25 -11.28
C ASP A 74 35.24 -11.21 -10.29
N SER A 75 35.22 -10.30 -9.31
CA SER A 75 36.26 -10.18 -8.30
C SER A 75 36.05 -11.07 -7.07
N GLY A 76 35.05 -11.94 -7.10
CA GLY A 76 34.69 -12.81 -5.98
C GLY A 76 33.98 -12.10 -4.81
N VAL A 77 33.63 -10.81 -4.96
CA VAL A 77 32.93 -10.04 -3.94
C VAL A 77 31.43 -10.38 -3.99
N MET A 78 30.83 -10.64 -2.82
CA MET A 78 29.39 -10.86 -2.73
C MET A 78 28.63 -9.60 -3.11
N VAL A 79 27.72 -9.70 -4.06
CA VAL A 79 26.86 -8.62 -4.57
C VAL A 79 25.38 -8.92 -4.42
N GLY A 80 25.06 -10.06 -3.85
CA GLY A 80 23.69 -10.49 -3.64
C GLY A 80 23.60 -11.92 -3.15
N TYR A 81 22.39 -12.46 -3.18
CA TYR A 81 22.14 -13.84 -2.75
C TYR A 81 20.96 -14.46 -3.50
N GLU A 82 20.93 -15.77 -3.50
CA GLU A 82 19.81 -16.56 -3.98
C GLU A 82 18.85 -16.87 -2.84
N MET A 83 17.55 -16.89 -3.13
CA MET A 83 16.48 -17.30 -2.22
C MET A 83 15.36 -18.00 -3.00
N ARG A 84 14.43 -18.62 -2.30
CA ARG A 84 13.23 -19.15 -2.95
C ARG A 84 12.37 -18.03 -3.52
N PRO A 85 11.73 -18.23 -4.68
CA PRO A 85 10.75 -17.26 -5.18
C PRO A 85 9.46 -17.32 -4.37
N LEU A 86 8.72 -16.21 -4.36
CA LEU A 86 7.32 -16.22 -3.97
C LEU A 86 6.49 -17.06 -4.95
N PRO A 87 5.45 -17.75 -4.49
CA PRO A 87 4.49 -18.41 -5.39
C PRO A 87 3.87 -17.41 -6.37
N SER A 88 3.61 -17.82 -7.61
CA SER A 88 3.09 -16.92 -8.65
C SER A 88 1.72 -16.29 -8.33
N ASN A 89 0.92 -16.92 -7.46
CA ASN A 89 -0.41 -16.46 -7.02
C ASN A 89 -0.41 -15.77 -5.66
N PHE A 90 0.75 -15.28 -5.20
CA PHE A 90 0.85 -14.55 -3.94
C PHE A 90 0.07 -13.22 -3.99
N ARG A 91 -0.28 -12.75 -2.82
CA ARG A 91 -0.84 -11.42 -2.56
C ARG A 91 -0.04 -10.76 -1.47
N GLU A 92 0.36 -9.52 -1.68
CA GLU A 92 1.07 -8.75 -0.64
C GLU A 92 0.16 -8.47 0.56
N GLY A 93 0.74 -8.45 1.76
CA GLY A 93 0.02 -8.18 3.00
C GLY A 93 -0.69 -6.82 3.00
N GLY A 94 -0.16 -5.83 2.29
CA GLY A 94 -0.76 -4.50 2.14
C GLY A 94 -2.18 -4.49 1.54
N VAL A 95 -2.56 -5.53 0.79
CA VAL A 95 -3.93 -5.71 0.29
C VAL A 95 -4.95 -5.72 1.43
N LEU A 96 -4.55 -6.18 2.63
CA LEU A 96 -5.43 -6.29 3.78
C LEU A 96 -5.90 -4.92 4.31
N PHE A 97 -5.16 -3.85 4.07
CA PHE A 97 -5.46 -2.50 4.55
C PHE A 97 -6.56 -1.80 3.76
N ASN A 98 -6.89 -2.28 2.57
CA ASN A 98 -7.87 -1.67 1.70
C ASN A 98 -9.11 -2.56 1.56
N LYS A 99 -10.23 -2.10 2.11
CA LYS A 99 -11.50 -2.85 2.09
C LYS A 99 -11.97 -3.17 0.66
N THR A 100 -11.84 -2.24 -0.26
CA THR A 100 -12.26 -2.44 -1.66
C THR A 100 -11.42 -3.53 -2.32
N LEU A 101 -10.08 -3.47 -2.16
CA LEU A 101 -9.19 -4.51 -2.68
C LEU A 101 -9.47 -5.89 -2.05
N ARG A 102 -9.78 -5.95 -0.76
CA ARG A 102 -10.16 -7.21 -0.11
C ARG A 102 -11.43 -7.81 -0.74
N LEU A 103 -12.47 -7.00 -0.90
CA LEU A 103 -13.73 -7.45 -1.46
C LEU A 103 -13.59 -7.91 -2.92
N THR A 104 -12.88 -7.14 -3.76
CA THR A 104 -12.64 -7.53 -5.17
C THR A 104 -11.81 -8.80 -5.30
N ARG A 105 -11.04 -9.16 -4.26
CA ARG A 105 -10.21 -10.37 -4.22
C ARG A 105 -10.80 -11.48 -3.38
N ASN A 106 -12.09 -11.37 -3.01
CA ASN A 106 -12.83 -12.34 -2.19
C ASN A 106 -12.15 -12.64 -0.83
N ILE A 107 -11.59 -11.61 -0.19
CA ILE A 107 -11.01 -11.72 1.14
C ILE A 107 -12.04 -11.21 2.16
N SER A 108 -12.83 -12.12 2.70
CA SER A 108 -13.78 -11.85 3.79
C SER A 108 -13.05 -11.52 5.10
N THR A 109 -13.77 -11.02 6.10
CA THR A 109 -13.19 -10.80 7.44
C THR A 109 -12.68 -12.10 8.08
N PRO A 110 -13.39 -13.22 8.06
CA PRO A 110 -12.84 -14.49 8.51
C PRO A 110 -11.57 -14.91 7.78
N THR A 111 -11.51 -14.75 6.46
CA THR A 111 -10.32 -15.03 5.65
C THR A 111 -9.14 -14.12 6.05
N LEU A 112 -9.40 -12.82 6.27
CA LEU A 112 -8.41 -11.88 6.76
C LEU A 112 -7.83 -12.35 8.10
N LEU A 113 -8.69 -12.72 9.06
CA LEU A 113 -8.24 -13.19 10.37
C LEU A 113 -7.40 -14.45 10.28
N ALA A 114 -7.73 -15.36 9.37
CA ALA A 114 -6.92 -16.56 9.14
C ALA A 114 -5.54 -16.23 8.51
N VAL A 115 -5.45 -15.21 7.63
CA VAL A 115 -4.15 -14.71 7.14
C VAL A 115 -3.32 -14.11 8.29
N ILE A 116 -3.95 -13.29 9.11
CA ILE A 116 -3.29 -12.67 10.27
C ILE A 116 -2.80 -13.73 11.26
N ASP A 117 -3.61 -14.75 11.57
CA ASP A 117 -3.20 -15.80 12.48
C ASP A 117 -2.03 -16.64 11.95
N SER A 118 -2.03 -16.93 10.64
CA SER A 118 -0.87 -17.56 9.99
C SER A 118 0.39 -16.71 10.12
N ALA A 119 0.30 -15.40 9.83
CA ALA A 119 1.43 -14.47 9.95
C ALA A 119 1.89 -14.29 11.40
N ARG A 120 0.97 -14.30 12.38
CA ARG A 120 1.26 -14.28 13.81
C ARG A 120 2.10 -15.48 14.23
N GLY A 121 1.70 -16.68 13.81
CA GLY A 121 2.43 -17.90 14.12
C GLY A 121 3.83 -17.93 13.52
N ASP A 122 3.99 -17.37 12.31
CA ASP A 122 5.30 -17.20 11.70
C ASP A 122 6.17 -16.21 12.49
N LEU A 123 5.64 -15.05 12.88
CA LEU A 123 6.37 -14.05 13.67
C LEU A 123 6.81 -14.63 15.04
N GLU A 124 5.94 -15.36 15.72
CA GLU A 124 6.26 -16.06 16.95
C GLU A 124 7.39 -17.10 16.75
N SER A 125 7.38 -17.79 15.60
CA SER A 125 8.44 -18.74 15.25
C SER A 125 9.79 -18.04 15.03
N LEU A 126 9.76 -16.85 14.41
CA LEU A 126 10.94 -16.02 14.19
C LEU A 126 11.57 -15.56 15.54
N HIS A 127 10.73 -15.10 16.48
CA HIS A 127 11.17 -14.67 17.80
C HIS A 127 11.77 -15.83 18.61
N ARG A 128 11.24 -17.05 18.48
CA ARG A 128 11.83 -18.25 19.12
C ARG A 128 13.25 -18.55 18.64
N GLU A 129 13.57 -18.24 17.38
CA GLU A 129 14.93 -18.33 16.82
C GLU A 129 15.80 -17.11 17.18
N LYS A 130 15.32 -16.18 18.04
CA LYS A 130 16.00 -14.95 18.44
C LYS A 130 16.30 -14.00 17.26
N ILE A 131 15.42 -14.00 16.28
CA ILE A 131 15.46 -13.10 15.14
C ILE A 131 14.31 -12.10 15.28
N VAL A 132 14.60 -10.81 15.14
CA VAL A 132 13.62 -9.72 15.16
C VAL A 132 13.46 -9.20 13.73
N CYS A 133 12.24 -9.11 13.25
CA CYS A 133 11.97 -8.60 11.89
C CYS A 133 12.39 -7.14 11.76
N GLY A 134 12.00 -6.27 12.71
CA GLY A 134 12.32 -4.85 12.77
C GLY A 134 11.48 -4.00 11.83
N ASP A 135 11.20 -4.45 10.61
CA ASP A 135 10.32 -3.76 9.65
C ASP A 135 9.07 -4.62 9.34
N VAL A 136 8.31 -4.95 10.37
CA VAL A 136 7.04 -5.66 10.23
C VAL A 136 6.02 -4.72 9.57
N SER A 137 5.73 -4.95 8.30
CA SER A 137 4.78 -4.14 7.53
C SER A 137 4.06 -4.98 6.49
N GLY A 138 2.97 -4.47 5.92
CA GLY A 138 2.25 -5.17 4.86
C GLY A 138 3.04 -5.32 3.54
N ARG A 139 4.23 -4.74 3.46
CA ARG A 139 5.14 -4.84 2.30
C ARG A 139 6.19 -5.94 2.44
N ASN A 140 6.36 -6.50 3.65
CA ASN A 140 7.43 -7.46 3.95
C ASN A 140 6.89 -8.88 4.18
N PHE A 141 5.58 -9.08 4.01
CA PHE A 141 4.99 -10.41 3.92
C PHE A 141 3.96 -10.50 2.80
N ALA A 142 3.78 -11.71 2.31
CA ALA A 142 2.76 -12.07 1.33
C ALA A 142 1.98 -13.28 1.83
N PHE A 143 0.86 -13.57 1.19
CA PHE A 143 0.07 -14.74 1.50
C PHE A 143 -0.53 -15.38 0.25
N VAL A 144 -0.83 -16.67 0.34
CA VAL A 144 -1.54 -17.46 -0.64
C VAL A 144 -2.77 -18.07 0.02
N ILE A 145 -3.90 -17.96 -0.64
CA ILE A 145 -5.14 -18.65 -0.28
C ILE A 145 -5.33 -19.77 -1.30
N SER A 146 -5.42 -21.01 -0.84
CA SER A 146 -5.62 -22.19 -1.68
C SER A 146 -6.64 -23.14 -1.06
N GLY A 147 -7.07 -24.16 -1.79
CA GLY A 147 -7.96 -25.20 -1.26
C GLY A 147 -7.38 -25.97 -0.05
N THR A 148 -6.06 -25.92 0.15
CA THR A 148 -5.36 -26.55 1.29
C THR A 148 -5.18 -25.62 2.48
N GLY A 149 -5.67 -24.37 2.40
CA GLY A 149 -5.58 -23.39 3.47
C GLY A 149 -4.81 -22.13 3.09
N ILE A 150 -4.40 -21.40 4.11
CA ILE A 150 -3.66 -20.14 4.00
C ILE A 150 -2.21 -20.39 4.38
N LYS A 151 -1.29 -19.80 3.60
CA LYS A 151 0.15 -19.74 3.90
C LYS A 151 0.63 -18.33 3.75
N THR A 152 1.43 -17.89 4.72
CA THR A 152 2.13 -16.59 4.68
C THR A 152 3.58 -16.81 4.31
N TYR A 153 4.18 -15.82 3.63
CA TYR A 153 5.56 -15.80 3.18
C TYR A 153 6.21 -14.51 3.61
N TRP A 154 7.39 -14.59 4.19
CA TRP A 154 8.14 -13.45 4.68
C TRP A 154 9.41 -13.26 3.83
N TYR A 155 9.62 -12.07 3.34
CA TYR A 155 10.75 -11.73 2.47
C TYR A 155 11.50 -10.51 2.99
N ASP A 156 12.56 -10.08 2.28
CA ASP A 156 13.53 -9.08 2.76
C ASP A 156 14.18 -9.47 4.10
N THR A 157 14.37 -10.77 4.30
CA THR A 157 14.92 -11.35 5.53
C THR A 157 16.38 -10.95 5.79
N ASP A 158 17.10 -10.46 4.79
CA ASP A 158 18.44 -9.88 4.93
C ASP A 158 18.44 -8.55 5.73
N ALA A 159 17.27 -7.91 5.87
CA ALA A 159 17.10 -6.75 6.73
C ALA A 159 16.91 -7.09 8.21
N TYR A 160 16.49 -8.31 8.56
CA TYR A 160 16.15 -8.68 9.93
C TYR A 160 17.33 -8.52 10.91
N GLN A 161 17.01 -8.23 12.16
CA GLN A 161 18.00 -8.16 13.24
C GLN A 161 18.32 -9.55 13.77
N VAL A 162 19.59 -9.93 13.78
CA VAL A 162 20.04 -11.26 14.22
C VAL A 162 21.51 -11.20 14.70
N ALA A 163 21.85 -11.92 15.77
CA ALA A 163 23.24 -12.14 16.21
C ALA A 163 24.11 -10.86 16.27
N GLY A 164 23.54 -9.75 16.69
CA GLY A 164 24.24 -8.46 16.76
C GLY A 164 24.23 -7.64 15.48
N TYR A 165 23.74 -8.19 14.36
CA TYR A 165 23.51 -7.43 13.13
C TYR A 165 22.16 -6.71 13.22
N PRO A 166 22.13 -5.35 13.14
CA PRO A 166 20.88 -4.59 13.28
C PRO A 166 19.98 -4.68 12.05
N CYS A 167 18.68 -4.38 12.23
CA CYS A 167 17.79 -4.04 11.14
C CYS A 167 18.08 -2.58 10.71
N PRO A 168 18.40 -2.33 9.43
CA PRO A 168 18.80 -0.99 8.97
C PRO A 168 17.62 -0.15 8.44
N VAL A 169 16.43 -0.71 8.37
CA VAL A 169 15.26 -0.12 7.70
C VAL A 169 14.00 -0.24 8.55
N TRP A 170 13.06 0.65 8.32
CA TRP A 170 11.72 0.60 8.92
C TRP A 170 10.71 1.34 8.05
N THR A 171 9.46 1.00 8.21
CA THR A 171 8.31 1.68 7.60
C THR A 171 7.66 2.60 8.65
N GLU A 172 7.67 3.91 8.43
CA GLU A 172 7.32 4.95 9.42
C GLU A 172 5.99 4.69 10.14
N PHE A 173 4.94 4.34 9.43
CA PHE A 173 3.61 4.12 10.01
C PHE A 173 3.47 2.84 10.84
N PHE A 174 4.48 1.99 10.84
CA PHE A 174 4.55 0.76 11.63
C PHE A 174 5.62 0.82 12.72
N LEU A 175 6.44 1.86 12.73
CA LEU A 175 7.50 2.03 13.73
C LEU A 175 6.88 2.25 15.11
N CYS A 176 7.34 1.46 16.09
CA CYS A 176 6.94 1.59 17.48
C CYS A 176 7.28 2.99 18.03
N PRO A 177 6.34 3.69 18.70
CA PRO A 177 6.57 5.05 19.20
C PRO A 177 7.80 5.21 20.09
N ASP A 178 8.14 4.22 20.91
CA ASP A 178 9.32 4.22 21.78
C ASP A 178 10.64 4.29 21.01
N LEU A 179 10.60 3.97 19.71
CA LEU A 179 11.77 3.98 18.83
C LEU A 179 11.94 5.31 18.06
N TYR A 180 10.97 6.23 18.10
CA TYR A 180 11.03 7.48 17.34
C TYR A 180 12.29 8.31 17.63
N LYS A 181 12.72 8.35 18.90
CA LYS A 181 13.93 9.07 19.30
C LYS A 181 15.20 8.52 18.63
N TYR A 182 15.27 7.22 18.37
CA TYR A 182 16.39 6.58 17.66
C TYR A 182 16.30 6.80 16.15
N ALA A 183 15.10 6.69 15.59
CA ALA A 183 14.86 6.91 14.17
C ALA A 183 15.09 8.37 13.74
N ALA A 184 14.91 9.34 14.66
CA ALA A 184 15.20 10.75 14.45
C ALA A 184 16.70 11.09 14.63
N GLY A 185 17.53 10.15 15.04
CA GLY A 185 18.97 10.33 15.27
C GLY A 185 19.76 10.61 14.00
N ALA A 186 21.06 10.94 14.17
CA ALA A 186 21.97 11.17 13.06
C ALA A 186 22.05 9.94 12.15
N ARG A 187 22.37 10.16 10.87
CA ARG A 187 22.55 9.08 9.89
C ARG A 187 23.55 8.04 10.42
N GLY A 188 23.13 6.79 10.53
CA GLY A 188 23.92 5.71 11.11
C GLY A 188 23.55 5.34 12.55
N THR A 189 22.58 6.02 13.18
CA THR A 189 22.03 5.59 14.47
C THR A 189 21.32 4.25 14.30
N THR A 190 21.70 3.26 15.12
CA THR A 190 21.04 1.95 15.15
C THR A 190 19.73 2.05 15.93
N VAL A 191 18.63 1.66 15.32
CA VAL A 191 17.34 1.53 15.99
C VAL A 191 17.31 0.20 16.74
N PRO A 192 17.10 0.19 18.07
CA PRO A 192 17.12 -1.04 18.87
C PRO A 192 15.77 -1.77 18.79
N PHE A 193 15.52 -2.45 17.67
CA PHE A 193 14.32 -3.26 17.52
C PHE A 193 14.28 -4.43 18.50
N SER A 194 13.08 -4.82 18.89
CA SER A 194 12.82 -5.91 19.82
C SER A 194 11.57 -6.70 19.42
N GLU A 195 11.32 -7.83 20.09
CA GLU A 195 10.08 -8.58 19.93
C GLU A 195 8.85 -7.70 20.22
N GLU A 196 8.92 -6.82 21.22
CA GLU A 196 7.85 -5.87 21.55
C GLU A 196 7.60 -4.87 20.41
N SER A 197 8.67 -4.35 19.77
CA SER A 197 8.50 -3.46 18.63
C SER A 197 7.87 -4.17 17.42
N ASP A 198 8.20 -5.43 17.19
CA ASP A 198 7.54 -6.26 16.18
C ASP A 198 6.07 -6.52 16.53
N ASN A 199 5.76 -6.78 17.81
CA ASN A 199 4.38 -6.97 18.29
C ASN A 199 3.54 -5.70 18.04
N TYR A 200 4.08 -4.49 18.32
CA TYR A 200 3.42 -3.23 18.02
C TYR A 200 3.12 -3.09 16.53
N SER A 201 4.12 -3.33 15.68
CA SER A 201 3.97 -3.24 14.23
C SER A 201 2.94 -4.23 13.72
N PHE A 202 2.93 -5.45 14.26
CA PHE A 202 1.95 -6.48 13.91
C PHE A 202 0.53 -6.13 14.38
N ALA A 203 0.38 -5.58 15.59
CA ALA A 203 -0.90 -5.05 16.08
C ALA A 203 -1.42 -3.94 15.16
N THR A 204 -0.51 -3.09 14.63
CA THR A 204 -0.86 -2.04 13.67
C THR A 204 -1.38 -2.63 12.35
N ILE A 205 -0.78 -3.74 11.87
CA ILE A 205 -1.28 -4.46 10.69
C ILE A 205 -2.70 -4.95 10.91
N LEU A 206 -2.97 -5.64 12.01
CA LEU A 206 -4.31 -6.14 12.33
C LEU A 206 -5.33 -5.00 12.47
N PHE A 207 -4.97 -3.95 13.23
CA PHE A 207 -5.83 -2.79 13.43
C PHE A 207 -6.19 -2.13 12.10
N TRP A 208 -5.18 -1.83 11.28
CA TRP A 208 -5.40 -1.18 9.99
C TRP A 208 -6.26 -2.05 9.06
N SER A 209 -6.06 -3.35 9.08
CA SER A 209 -6.85 -4.29 8.29
C SER A 209 -8.33 -4.33 8.72
N LEU A 210 -8.64 -4.13 10.00
CA LEU A 210 -10.00 -4.16 10.53
C LEU A 210 -10.70 -2.80 10.45
N PHE A 211 -9.96 -1.70 10.75
CA PHE A 211 -10.51 -0.35 10.78
C PHE A 211 -10.30 0.45 9.48
N ASN A 212 -9.57 -0.09 8.47
CA ASN A 212 -9.17 0.57 7.22
C ASN A 212 -8.35 1.85 7.43
N THR A 213 -7.73 2.01 8.58
CA THR A 213 -6.91 3.16 8.95
C THR A 213 -5.88 2.79 10.03
N ASN A 214 -4.77 3.51 10.07
CA ASN A 214 -3.80 3.41 11.15
C ASN A 214 -4.37 3.95 12.47
N PRO A 215 -3.98 3.41 13.64
CA PRO A 215 -4.50 3.84 14.95
C PRO A 215 -4.41 5.36 15.22
N TYR A 216 -3.45 6.08 14.63
CA TYR A 216 -3.17 7.48 14.94
C TYR A 216 -3.32 8.46 13.77
N MET A 217 -3.86 8.02 12.63
CA MET A 217 -4.03 8.89 11.44
C MET A 217 -5.19 9.89 11.53
N GLN A 218 -6.04 9.79 12.53
CA GLN A 218 -7.26 10.62 12.62
C GLN A 218 -6.97 12.03 13.11
N THR A 219 -7.88 12.93 12.79
CA THR A 219 -7.80 14.33 13.22
C THR A 219 -8.06 14.46 14.72
N HIS A 220 -7.18 15.19 15.39
CA HIS A 220 -7.32 15.60 16.79
C HIS A 220 -6.91 17.06 16.91
N LEU A 221 -7.76 17.90 17.54
CA LEU A 221 -7.56 19.36 17.56
C LEU A 221 -6.27 19.80 18.28
N LYS A 222 -5.93 19.12 19.38
CA LYS A 222 -4.76 19.45 20.19
C LYS A 222 -3.47 18.81 19.67
N TYR A 223 -3.56 17.67 18.98
CA TYR A 223 -2.42 16.87 18.50
C TYR A 223 -2.57 16.63 17.00
N PRO A 224 -2.14 17.57 16.14
CA PRO A 224 -2.27 17.42 14.69
C PRO A 224 -1.27 16.42 14.10
N ASP A 225 -0.09 16.29 14.68
CA ASP A 225 0.97 15.43 14.18
C ASP A 225 0.72 13.95 14.51
N PHE A 226 1.10 13.08 13.59
CA PHE A 226 0.96 11.63 13.74
C PHE A 226 1.82 11.08 14.89
N LYS A 227 3.11 11.48 14.93
CA LYS A 227 4.07 10.97 15.94
C LYS A 227 3.73 11.47 17.33
N ASP A 228 3.25 12.70 17.45
CA ASP A 228 2.81 13.24 18.72
C ASP A 228 1.60 12.48 19.27
N LYS A 229 0.64 12.12 18.41
CA LYS A 229 -0.48 11.27 18.81
C LYS A 229 -0.01 9.89 19.25
N ALA A 230 0.85 9.28 18.45
CA ALA A 230 1.38 7.96 18.75
C ALA A 230 2.18 7.95 20.07
N ALA A 231 3.07 8.92 20.28
CA ALA A 231 3.87 9.04 21.50
C ALA A 231 3.04 9.30 22.77
N ASN A 232 1.85 9.92 22.62
CA ASN A 232 0.94 10.19 23.74
C ASN A 232 -0.21 9.17 23.86
N GLY A 233 -0.22 8.10 23.06
CA GLY A 233 -1.26 7.07 23.08
C GLY A 233 -2.64 7.56 22.65
N ILE A 234 -2.70 8.64 21.86
CA ILE A 234 -3.95 9.24 21.37
C ILE A 234 -4.38 8.52 20.09
N TRP A 235 -5.11 7.46 20.27
CA TRP A 235 -5.51 6.57 19.18
C TRP A 235 -6.95 6.80 18.71
N LEU A 236 -7.39 6.07 17.67
CA LEU A 236 -8.70 6.23 17.01
C LEU A 236 -9.91 6.33 17.97
N LEU A 237 -9.89 5.64 19.09
CA LEU A 237 -11.04 5.57 20.01
C LEU A 237 -10.95 6.56 21.19
N ASP A 238 -9.96 7.44 21.23
CA ASP A 238 -9.90 8.48 22.26
C ASP A 238 -10.95 9.58 22.03
N SER A 239 -11.42 10.14 23.15
CA SER A 239 -12.52 11.10 23.18
C SER A 239 -12.27 12.40 22.41
N GLY A 240 -11.01 12.79 22.22
CA GLY A 240 -10.62 13.99 21.46
C GLY A 240 -10.44 13.75 19.96
N VAL A 241 -10.60 12.52 19.49
CA VAL A 241 -10.42 12.12 18.10
C VAL A 241 -11.74 12.23 17.33
N ILE A 242 -11.69 12.84 16.15
CA ILE A 242 -12.82 12.86 15.23
C ILE A 242 -12.91 11.50 14.54
N TYR A 243 -13.86 10.68 15.00
CA TYR A 243 -14.05 9.33 14.43
C TYR A 243 -14.54 9.37 12.98
N PRO A 244 -13.81 8.81 12.01
CA PRO A 244 -14.16 8.89 10.58
C PRO A 244 -15.22 7.84 10.21
N LYS A 245 -16.48 8.05 10.59
CA LYS A 245 -17.62 7.12 10.44
C LYS A 245 -17.83 6.60 9.01
N ASN A 246 -17.42 7.37 8.00
CA ASN A 246 -17.56 6.98 6.59
C ASN A 246 -16.46 6.02 6.12
N LEU A 247 -15.31 5.99 6.80
CA LEU A 247 -14.14 5.19 6.44
C LEU A 247 -13.98 3.97 7.34
N CYS A 248 -14.22 4.16 8.63
CA CYS A 248 -14.03 3.14 9.66
C CYS A 248 -15.35 2.48 10.04
N PRO A 249 -15.38 1.15 10.24
CA PRO A 249 -16.52 0.50 10.85
C PRO A 249 -16.65 0.91 12.32
N PRO A 250 -17.85 0.88 12.92
CA PRO A 250 -18.01 1.14 14.36
C PRO A 250 -17.17 0.15 15.18
N PRO A 251 -16.61 0.60 16.34
CA PRO A 251 -15.74 -0.26 17.17
C PRO A 251 -16.41 -1.56 17.62
N GLU A 252 -17.71 -1.54 17.80
CA GLU A 252 -18.52 -2.69 18.24
C GLU A 252 -18.55 -3.85 17.23
N VAL A 253 -18.01 -3.67 16.03
CA VAL A 253 -17.79 -4.79 15.11
C VAL A 253 -16.68 -5.72 15.60
N LEU A 254 -15.86 -5.29 16.54
CA LEU A 254 -14.86 -6.12 17.20
C LEU A 254 -15.39 -6.75 18.48
N SER A 255 -14.73 -7.84 18.91
CA SER A 255 -14.89 -8.39 20.26
C SER A 255 -14.29 -7.44 21.30
N ASP A 256 -14.81 -7.51 22.51
CA ASP A 256 -14.29 -6.71 23.64
C ASP A 256 -12.85 -7.10 23.98
N ALA A 257 -12.46 -8.36 23.78
CA ALA A 257 -11.09 -8.84 23.94
C ALA A 257 -10.12 -8.13 22.97
N LEU A 258 -10.46 -8.07 21.67
CA LEU A 258 -9.62 -7.36 20.69
C LEU A 258 -9.58 -5.85 20.92
N LEU A 259 -10.69 -5.23 21.31
CA LEU A 259 -10.71 -3.82 21.69
C LEU A 259 -9.80 -3.56 22.89
N GLY A 260 -9.87 -4.41 23.92
CA GLY A 260 -8.99 -4.34 25.07
C GLY A 260 -7.51 -4.55 24.72
N TYR A 261 -7.20 -5.49 23.83
CA TYR A 261 -5.85 -5.70 23.31
C TYR A 261 -5.31 -4.43 22.62
N PHE A 262 -6.06 -3.83 21.73
CA PHE A 262 -5.67 -2.59 21.04
C PHE A 262 -5.49 -1.41 22.00
N GLU A 263 -6.34 -1.31 23.04
CA GLU A 263 -6.16 -0.29 24.07
C GLU A 263 -4.84 -0.48 24.84
N GLN A 264 -4.46 -1.73 25.17
CA GLN A 264 -3.16 -1.99 25.82
C GLN A 264 -2.01 -1.57 24.91
N VAL A 265 -2.06 -1.91 23.61
CA VAL A 265 -0.99 -1.62 22.66
C VAL A 265 -0.92 -0.12 22.32
N PHE A 266 -2.02 0.48 21.89
CA PHE A 266 -1.99 1.83 21.31
C PHE A 266 -2.18 2.97 22.31
N LYS A 267 -2.88 2.72 23.42
CA LYS A 267 -3.09 3.74 24.45
C LYS A 267 -2.11 3.62 25.60
N LYS A 268 -1.84 2.40 26.04
CA LYS A 268 -1.04 2.15 27.25
C LYS A 268 0.41 1.76 26.92
N HIS A 269 0.78 1.67 25.66
CA HIS A 269 2.12 1.30 25.15
C HIS A 269 2.62 -0.03 25.75
N LYS A 270 1.71 -1.00 25.92
CA LYS A 270 2.04 -2.36 26.32
C LYS A 270 2.02 -3.25 25.09
N TYR A 271 3.16 -3.48 24.51
CA TYR A 271 3.34 -4.16 23.21
C TYR A 271 3.32 -5.68 23.37
N LEU A 272 2.22 -6.17 23.90
CA LEU A 272 1.99 -7.59 24.13
C LEU A 272 1.81 -8.35 22.81
N PRO A 273 2.25 -9.62 22.72
CA PRO A 273 1.97 -10.44 21.54
C PRO A 273 0.47 -10.71 21.42
N LEU A 274 -0.04 -10.64 20.21
CA LEU A 274 -1.42 -11.03 19.89
C LEU A 274 -1.60 -12.54 20.15
N GLN A 275 -2.62 -12.91 20.91
CA GLN A 275 -2.87 -14.31 21.23
C GLN A 275 -3.65 -15.02 20.11
N HIS A 276 -3.25 -16.23 19.77
CA HIS A 276 -3.99 -17.10 18.84
C HIS A 276 -5.46 -17.24 19.24
N GLN A 277 -5.72 -17.49 20.52
CA GLN A 277 -7.06 -17.73 21.02
C GLN A 277 -8.00 -16.54 20.82
N ASP A 278 -7.50 -15.31 20.98
CA ASP A 278 -8.30 -14.08 20.76
C ASP A 278 -8.79 -13.97 19.30
N LEU A 279 -7.94 -14.36 18.34
CA LEU A 279 -8.31 -14.37 16.91
C LEU A 279 -9.30 -15.48 16.60
N VAL A 280 -9.10 -16.67 17.16
CA VAL A 280 -9.98 -17.85 16.98
C VAL A 280 -11.36 -17.56 17.55
N ASP A 281 -11.44 -17.05 18.77
CA ASP A 281 -12.70 -16.76 19.44
C ASP A 281 -13.46 -15.64 18.72
N TYR A 282 -12.73 -14.59 18.31
CA TYR A 282 -13.35 -13.54 17.51
C TYR A 282 -13.85 -14.07 16.16
N SER A 283 -13.05 -14.84 15.43
CA SER A 283 -13.44 -15.40 14.15
C SER A 283 -14.68 -16.32 14.25
N ARG A 284 -14.74 -17.14 15.29
CA ARG A 284 -15.89 -18.03 15.56
C ARG A 284 -17.17 -17.29 15.96
N SER A 285 -17.03 -16.13 16.59
CA SER A 285 -18.15 -15.30 16.99
C SER A 285 -18.76 -14.50 15.84
N LEU A 286 -18.07 -14.42 14.68
CA LEU A 286 -18.51 -13.56 13.59
C LEU A 286 -19.76 -14.09 12.89
N ILE A 287 -20.73 -13.19 12.72
CA ILE A 287 -21.87 -13.34 11.84
C ILE A 287 -21.87 -12.23 10.78
N GLU A 288 -22.35 -12.55 9.60
CA GLU A 288 -22.47 -11.57 8.51
C GLU A 288 -23.84 -10.90 8.54
N CYS A 289 -23.86 -9.57 8.51
CA CYS A 289 -25.11 -8.82 8.43
C CYS A 289 -25.75 -8.99 7.04
N PRO A 290 -27.00 -9.49 6.93
CA PRO A 290 -27.66 -9.69 5.66
C PRO A 290 -27.92 -8.37 4.91
N SER A 291 -27.99 -7.24 5.62
CA SER A 291 -28.33 -5.94 5.02
C SER A 291 -27.09 -5.18 4.50
N CYS A 292 -25.93 -5.27 5.17
CA CYS A 292 -24.75 -4.46 4.83
C CYS A 292 -23.47 -5.27 4.69
N GLN A 293 -23.53 -6.60 4.83
CA GLN A 293 -22.42 -7.55 4.68
C GLN A 293 -21.23 -7.26 5.62
N THR A 294 -21.47 -6.52 6.71
CA THR A 294 -20.45 -6.31 7.75
C THR A 294 -20.44 -7.49 8.69
N TYR A 295 -19.27 -8.03 8.96
CA TYR A 295 -19.06 -9.06 9.98
C TYR A 295 -18.98 -8.40 11.36
N TYR A 296 -19.62 -9.01 12.35
CA TYR A 296 -19.62 -8.54 13.74
C TYR A 296 -19.87 -9.72 14.70
N PRO A 297 -19.48 -9.62 15.98
CA PRO A 297 -19.68 -10.70 16.95
C PRO A 297 -21.17 -10.99 17.18
N ASN A 298 -21.53 -12.27 17.24
CA ASN A 298 -22.90 -12.74 17.56
C ASN A 298 -23.36 -12.38 18.99
N THR A 299 -22.44 -11.89 19.83
CA THR A 299 -22.75 -11.32 21.16
C THR A 299 -23.40 -9.95 21.09
N ARG A 300 -23.38 -9.28 19.92
CA ARG A 300 -24.09 -8.02 19.70
C ARG A 300 -25.54 -8.30 19.27
N ALA A 301 -26.49 -7.64 19.91
CA ALA A 301 -27.93 -7.85 19.65
C ALA A 301 -28.34 -7.48 18.22
N ALA A 302 -27.62 -6.55 17.56
CA ALA A 302 -27.86 -6.11 16.19
C ALA A 302 -26.56 -5.68 15.52
N CYS A 303 -26.57 -5.59 14.19
CA CYS A 303 -25.42 -5.10 13.43
C CYS A 303 -25.05 -3.67 13.84
N PRO A 304 -23.86 -3.44 14.41
CA PRO A 304 -23.46 -2.11 14.89
C PRO A 304 -23.47 -1.04 13.78
N LYS A 305 -23.12 -1.44 12.56
CA LYS A 305 -23.13 -0.52 11.41
C LYS A 305 -24.54 -0.12 10.97
N CYS A 306 -25.51 -1.03 11.01
CA CYS A 306 -26.88 -0.74 10.65
C CYS A 306 -27.60 0.06 11.77
N THR A 307 -27.31 -0.24 13.03
CA THR A 307 -27.87 0.46 14.18
C THR A 307 -27.48 1.94 14.20
N ILE A 308 -26.25 2.29 13.81
CA ILE A 308 -25.83 3.68 13.66
C ILE A 308 -26.60 4.39 12.52
N LYS A 309 -27.02 3.66 11.49
CA LYS A 309 -27.85 4.24 10.42
C LYS A 309 -29.27 4.55 10.88
N THR A 310 -29.81 3.78 11.83
CA THR A 310 -31.17 4.00 12.39
C THR A 310 -31.16 5.08 13.49
N ALA A 311 -30.06 5.26 14.19
CA ALA A 311 -29.79 6.46 14.97
C ALA A 311 -29.21 7.55 14.04
N ALA A 312 -29.89 7.84 12.93
CA ALA A 312 -29.63 9.03 12.16
C ALA A 312 -29.86 10.21 13.11
N ILE A 313 -28.77 10.66 13.72
CA ILE A 313 -28.68 12.03 14.16
C ILE A 313 -29.04 12.80 12.89
N ASP A 314 -30.10 13.60 12.94
CA ASP A 314 -30.30 14.70 12.01
C ASP A 314 -29.11 15.64 12.17
N PHE A 315 -27.97 15.21 11.65
CA PHE A 315 -26.86 16.09 11.37
C PHE A 315 -27.35 16.89 10.16
N VAL A 316 -28.09 17.94 10.46
CA VAL A 316 -28.32 19.00 9.48
C VAL A 316 -26.94 19.60 9.26
N PRO A 317 -26.24 19.26 8.16
CA PRO A 317 -24.94 19.85 7.92
C PRO A 317 -25.19 21.35 7.77
N GLN A 318 -24.37 22.14 8.44
CA GLN A 318 -24.36 23.61 8.26
C GLN A 318 -23.92 24.02 6.84
N TYR A 319 -23.71 23.06 5.96
CA TYR A 319 -23.32 23.26 4.57
C TYR A 319 -24.54 23.15 3.67
N LYS A 320 -24.79 24.18 2.86
CA LYS A 320 -25.72 24.09 1.74
C LYS A 320 -25.11 23.13 0.71
N TYR A 321 -25.81 22.03 0.47
CA TYR A 321 -25.49 21.15 -0.67
C TYR A 321 -26.16 21.71 -1.90
N GLU A 322 -25.39 21.85 -2.96
CA GLU A 322 -25.89 22.08 -4.29
C GLU A 322 -25.60 20.83 -5.12
N ARG A 323 -26.62 20.24 -5.75
CA ARG A 323 -26.42 19.20 -6.73
C ARG A 323 -25.85 19.84 -7.99
N LEU A 324 -24.55 19.65 -8.21
CA LEU A 324 -23.87 20.25 -9.35
C LEU A 324 -24.13 19.52 -10.65
N LEU A 325 -24.22 18.19 -10.62
CA LEU A 325 -24.40 17.35 -11.79
C LEU A 325 -25.01 16.01 -11.40
N GLU A 326 -25.77 15.40 -12.31
CA GLU A 326 -26.32 14.05 -12.20
C GLU A 326 -25.97 13.28 -13.48
N THR A 327 -25.59 12.02 -13.36
CA THR A 327 -25.26 11.11 -14.45
C THR A 327 -26.06 9.84 -14.34
N ASN A 328 -26.29 9.16 -15.48
CA ASN A 328 -27.00 7.88 -15.52
C ASN A 328 -26.11 6.66 -15.26
N GLY A 329 -24.88 6.87 -14.81
CA GLY A 329 -23.90 5.82 -14.60
C GLY A 329 -22.93 6.08 -13.47
N GLN A 330 -21.89 5.27 -13.43
CA GLN A 330 -20.82 5.39 -12.44
C GLN A 330 -19.90 6.57 -12.79
N ILE A 331 -19.68 7.48 -11.84
CA ILE A 331 -18.66 8.54 -11.98
C ILE A 331 -17.29 7.90 -11.79
N LEU A 332 -16.43 7.99 -12.80
CA LEU A 332 -15.07 7.48 -12.80
C LEU A 332 -14.04 8.56 -12.46
N PHE A 333 -14.35 9.81 -12.79
CA PHE A 333 -13.46 10.95 -12.58
C PHE A 333 -14.27 12.20 -12.35
N ALA A 334 -13.80 13.07 -11.46
CA ALA A 334 -14.35 14.41 -11.28
C ALA A 334 -13.21 15.38 -10.92
N LYS A 335 -13.21 16.56 -11.53
CA LYS A 335 -12.24 17.62 -11.26
C LYS A 335 -12.90 18.98 -11.38
N TYR A 336 -12.66 19.84 -10.39
CA TYR A 336 -13.04 21.24 -10.44
C TYR A 336 -11.79 22.08 -10.75
N GLN A 337 -11.84 22.88 -11.81
CA GLN A 337 -10.72 23.69 -12.25
C GLN A 337 -11.24 24.96 -12.93
N HIS A 338 -10.71 26.13 -12.58
CA HIS A 338 -11.05 27.44 -13.14
C HIS A 338 -12.57 27.72 -13.23
N GLY A 339 -13.32 27.32 -12.19
CA GLY A 339 -14.76 27.55 -12.18
C GLY A 339 -15.58 26.51 -12.93
N ASN A 340 -14.96 25.55 -13.60
CA ASN A 340 -15.65 24.49 -14.35
C ASN A 340 -15.53 23.16 -13.60
N LEU A 341 -16.62 22.40 -13.57
CA LEU A 341 -16.65 21.01 -13.09
C LEU A 341 -16.61 20.07 -14.30
N TYR A 342 -15.59 19.23 -14.35
CA TYR A 342 -15.41 18.17 -15.34
C TYR A 342 -15.71 16.82 -14.68
N VAL A 343 -16.57 16.03 -15.30
CA VAL A 343 -16.95 14.70 -14.80
C VAL A 343 -16.89 13.71 -15.95
N VAL A 344 -16.29 12.55 -15.73
CA VAL A 344 -16.37 11.42 -16.66
C VAL A 344 -17.20 10.31 -16.00
N SER A 345 -18.20 9.83 -16.72
CA SER A 345 -19.06 8.73 -16.30
C SER A 345 -19.00 7.54 -17.25
N LYS A 346 -19.18 6.32 -16.70
CA LYS A 346 -19.44 5.10 -17.47
C LYS A 346 -20.93 4.78 -17.36
N GLU A 347 -21.62 4.86 -18.46
CA GLU A 347 -23.05 4.62 -18.58
C GLU A 347 -23.33 3.36 -19.43
N LYS A 348 -24.58 2.93 -19.53
CA LYS A 348 -24.95 1.76 -20.35
C LYS A 348 -24.53 1.87 -21.82
N LYS A 349 -24.47 3.09 -22.37
CA LYS A 349 -24.10 3.37 -23.77
C LYS A 349 -22.61 3.63 -23.99
N GLY A 350 -21.79 3.68 -22.95
CA GLY A 350 -20.35 3.96 -23.02
C GLY A 350 -19.89 5.02 -22.04
N TYR A 351 -18.81 5.67 -22.40
CA TYR A 351 -18.19 6.71 -21.57
C TYR A 351 -18.63 8.09 -22.02
N PHE A 352 -18.89 8.96 -21.04
CA PHE A 352 -19.31 10.32 -21.29
C PHE A 352 -18.49 11.30 -20.48
N VAL A 353 -18.18 12.46 -21.04
CA VAL A 353 -17.69 13.61 -20.31
C VAL A 353 -18.82 14.61 -20.15
N HIS A 354 -18.94 15.16 -18.97
CA HIS A 354 -19.89 16.19 -18.60
C HIS A 354 -19.10 17.39 -18.12
N ILE A 355 -19.32 18.54 -18.72
CA ILE A 355 -18.66 19.80 -18.38
C ILE A 355 -19.73 20.76 -17.88
N ARG A 356 -19.67 21.11 -16.60
CA ARG A 356 -20.50 22.15 -16.03
C ARG A 356 -19.66 23.41 -15.86
N PRO A 357 -19.84 24.44 -16.70
CA PRO A 357 -19.22 25.74 -16.49
C PRO A 357 -19.77 26.42 -15.23
N GLY A 358 -18.99 27.30 -14.62
CA GLY A 358 -19.44 28.09 -13.47
C GLY A 358 -20.64 29.01 -13.83
N LYS A 359 -20.76 29.37 -15.11
CA LYS A 359 -21.93 30.03 -15.71
C LYS A 359 -22.23 29.38 -17.06
N GLY A 360 -23.48 28.97 -17.26
CA GLY A 360 -23.90 28.32 -18.52
C GLY A 360 -24.52 26.93 -18.34
N GLN A 361 -24.86 26.29 -19.46
CA GLN A 361 -25.46 24.96 -19.48
C GLN A 361 -24.37 23.89 -19.45
N VAL A 362 -24.74 22.69 -18.94
CA VAL A 362 -23.88 21.52 -18.98
C VAL A 362 -23.68 21.06 -20.42
N VAL A 363 -22.44 20.86 -20.81
CA VAL A 363 -22.07 20.28 -22.11
C VAL A 363 -21.71 18.81 -21.87
N ASN A 364 -22.26 17.93 -22.72
CA ASN A 364 -22.02 16.50 -22.65
C ASN A 364 -21.36 16.03 -23.95
N GLY A 365 -20.35 15.17 -23.83
CA GLY A 365 -19.68 14.55 -24.97
C GLY A 365 -19.56 13.03 -24.77
N TYR A 366 -19.77 12.27 -25.82
CA TYR A 366 -19.51 10.83 -25.82
C TYR A 366 -18.01 10.58 -26.01
N ILE A 367 -17.43 9.66 -25.25
CA ILE A 367 -16.01 9.28 -25.34
C ILE A 367 -15.95 7.89 -26.01
N PRO A 368 -15.40 7.73 -27.22
CA PRO A 368 -15.39 6.46 -27.96
C PRO A 368 -14.30 5.51 -27.44
N LEU A 369 -14.42 5.08 -26.20
CA LEU A 369 -13.55 4.10 -25.60
C LEU A 369 -14.15 2.70 -25.74
N ASP A 370 -13.27 1.70 -25.88
CA ASP A 370 -13.68 0.30 -25.94
C ASP A 370 -14.31 -0.15 -24.61
N GLN A 371 -15.56 -0.60 -24.68
CA GLN A 371 -16.30 -1.09 -23.51
C GLN A 371 -16.02 -2.56 -23.20
N THR A 372 -15.46 -3.31 -24.14
CA THR A 372 -15.22 -4.75 -24.03
C THR A 372 -13.88 -5.05 -23.35
N GLN A 373 -12.94 -4.10 -23.37
CA GLN A 373 -11.70 -4.24 -22.61
C GLN A 373 -11.97 -4.00 -21.12
N ALA A 374 -11.54 -4.93 -20.30
CA ALA A 374 -11.54 -4.81 -18.84
C ALA A 374 -10.52 -3.77 -18.33
N SER A 375 -10.07 -2.89 -19.21
CA SER A 375 -9.04 -1.87 -18.95
C SER A 375 -9.64 -0.76 -18.10
N ASP A 376 -9.03 -0.53 -16.95
CA ASP A 376 -9.33 0.63 -16.14
C ASP A 376 -8.75 1.89 -16.82
N TYR A 377 -9.62 2.70 -17.39
CA TYR A 377 -9.23 3.98 -17.96
C TYR A 377 -8.98 5.01 -16.85
N ARG A 378 -7.92 5.77 -16.99
CA ARG A 378 -7.59 6.93 -16.16
C ARG A 378 -7.84 8.21 -16.94
N PHE A 379 -8.37 9.20 -16.22
CA PHE A 379 -8.74 10.50 -16.81
C PHE A 379 -8.09 11.64 -16.07
N ASP A 380 -7.80 12.71 -16.76
CA ASP A 380 -7.44 14.01 -16.18
C ASP A 380 -7.79 15.15 -17.15
N ILE A 381 -7.71 16.40 -16.67
CA ILE A 381 -7.91 17.61 -17.48
C ILE A 381 -6.64 18.44 -17.46
N VAL A 382 -6.19 18.87 -18.63
CA VAL A 382 -5.05 19.76 -18.82
C VAL A 382 -5.53 21.13 -19.31
N GLY A 383 -5.24 22.16 -18.54
CA GLY A 383 -5.85 23.45 -18.76
C GLY A 383 -7.38 23.29 -18.72
N ASP A 384 -8.08 24.11 -19.48
CA ASP A 384 -9.52 23.90 -19.74
C ASP A 384 -9.73 23.43 -21.18
N SER A 385 -8.70 22.88 -21.80
CA SER A 385 -8.65 22.64 -23.23
C SER A 385 -8.57 21.17 -23.64
N HIS A 386 -8.06 20.27 -22.77
CA HIS A 386 -7.82 18.88 -23.16
C HIS A 386 -8.28 17.89 -22.10
N LEU A 387 -8.99 16.84 -22.54
CA LEU A 387 -9.25 15.63 -21.77
C LEU A 387 -8.12 14.63 -22.03
N LEU A 388 -7.50 14.17 -20.96
CA LEU A 388 -6.53 13.08 -20.95
C LEU A 388 -7.25 11.76 -20.72
N VAL A 389 -6.93 10.77 -21.53
CA VAL A 389 -7.38 9.39 -21.36
C VAL A 389 -6.18 8.45 -21.48
N ASN A 390 -6.00 7.58 -20.53
CA ASN A 390 -4.98 6.54 -20.55
C ASN A 390 -5.60 5.18 -20.17
N ALA A 391 -5.39 4.17 -20.99
CA ALA A 391 -5.67 2.80 -20.65
C ALA A 391 -4.59 2.28 -19.69
N SER A 392 -4.97 1.51 -18.69
CA SER A 392 -4.05 1.05 -17.63
C SER A 392 -2.89 0.19 -18.13
N ASP A 393 -3.02 -0.40 -19.31
CA ASP A 393 -2.03 -1.23 -19.99
C ASP A 393 -1.27 -0.51 -21.12
N SER A 394 -1.54 0.78 -21.32
CA SER A 394 -0.96 1.60 -22.40
C SER A 394 0.14 2.52 -21.89
N GLU A 395 1.24 2.61 -22.64
CA GLU A 395 2.30 3.60 -22.41
C GLU A 395 1.94 5.01 -22.92
N GLY A 396 0.84 5.13 -23.67
CA GLY A 396 0.40 6.37 -24.27
C GLY A 396 -0.72 7.06 -23.52
N ILE A 397 -0.75 8.37 -23.58
CA ILE A 397 -1.89 9.21 -23.17
C ILE A 397 -2.50 9.81 -24.42
N PHE A 398 -3.81 9.71 -24.54
CA PHE A 398 -4.55 10.33 -25.60
C PHE A 398 -5.09 11.69 -25.11
N LEU A 399 -4.77 12.74 -25.82
CA LEU A 399 -5.21 14.10 -25.56
C LEU A 399 -6.29 14.47 -26.57
N THR A 400 -7.48 14.79 -26.09
CA THR A 400 -8.57 15.25 -26.95
C THR A 400 -8.93 16.68 -26.54
N PRO A 401 -8.91 17.64 -27.47
CA PRO A 401 -9.41 18.99 -27.21
C PRO A 401 -10.88 18.92 -26.77
N ILE A 402 -11.22 19.60 -25.69
CA ILE A 402 -12.59 19.62 -25.17
C ILE A 402 -13.56 20.27 -26.16
N ALA A 403 -13.08 21.24 -26.94
CA ALA A 403 -13.87 21.88 -28.00
C ALA A 403 -14.28 20.91 -29.12
N ASP A 404 -13.55 19.81 -29.29
CA ASP A 404 -13.70 18.84 -30.39
C ASP A 404 -14.24 17.49 -29.94
N LEU A 405 -14.96 17.43 -28.82
CA LEU A 405 -15.52 16.19 -28.26
C LEU A 405 -16.43 15.41 -29.23
N GLY A 406 -16.82 15.99 -30.33
CA GLY A 406 -17.55 15.32 -31.42
C GLY A 406 -16.68 14.71 -32.51
N THR A 407 -15.43 15.16 -32.66
CA THR A 407 -14.51 14.76 -33.73
C THR A 407 -13.34 13.92 -33.33
N TRP A 408 -13.03 13.84 -32.02
CA TRP A 408 -12.00 12.99 -31.43
C TRP A 408 -10.64 13.09 -32.12
N ILE A 409 -10.13 14.30 -32.26
CA ILE A 409 -8.75 14.52 -32.68
C ILE A 409 -7.86 14.16 -31.47
N THR A 410 -7.15 13.05 -31.57
CA THR A 410 -6.29 12.56 -30.49
C THR A 410 -4.83 12.75 -30.83
N THR A 411 -4.05 13.26 -29.87
CA THR A 411 -2.59 13.19 -29.89
C THR A 411 -2.11 12.24 -28.83
N SER A 412 -1.10 11.43 -29.12
CA SER A 412 -0.50 10.54 -28.15
C SER A 412 0.81 11.11 -27.61
N THR A 413 1.11 10.86 -26.36
CA THR A 413 2.40 11.17 -25.77
C THR A 413 2.87 10.01 -24.92
N ALA A 414 4.17 9.68 -25.00
CA ALA A 414 4.74 8.59 -24.20
C ALA A 414 4.77 8.97 -22.71
N VAL A 415 4.43 8.04 -21.85
CA VAL A 415 4.47 8.18 -20.41
C VAL A 415 5.18 6.97 -19.81
N TYR A 416 6.02 7.22 -18.82
CA TYR A 416 6.62 6.13 -18.05
C TYR A 416 5.56 5.40 -17.26
N GLN A 417 5.54 4.07 -17.35
CA GLN A 417 4.72 3.20 -16.50
C GLN A 417 5.56 2.67 -15.34
N GLY A 418 5.36 3.24 -14.15
CA GLY A 418 5.83 2.64 -12.92
C GLY A 418 4.81 1.60 -12.42
N ASN A 419 5.25 0.36 -12.16
CA ASN A 419 4.37 -0.71 -11.65
C ASN A 419 3.08 -0.92 -12.48
N ARG A 420 3.17 -0.87 -13.79
CA ARG A 420 2.05 -0.97 -14.75
C ARG A 420 1.02 0.16 -14.66
N GLN A 421 1.38 1.31 -14.10
CA GLN A 421 0.53 2.48 -14.08
C GLN A 421 1.24 3.67 -14.72
N ALA A 422 0.57 4.32 -15.65
CA ALA A 422 1.06 5.56 -16.22
C ALA A 422 1.12 6.65 -15.15
N THR A 423 2.24 7.33 -15.03
CA THR A 423 2.46 8.38 -14.03
C THR A 423 2.35 9.74 -14.72
N PHE A 424 1.19 10.36 -14.57
CA PHE A 424 0.90 11.67 -15.14
C PHE A 424 -0.11 12.44 -14.29
N ARG A 425 -0.12 13.75 -14.47
CA ARG A 425 -1.11 14.65 -13.92
C ARG A 425 -1.37 15.82 -14.85
N GLY A 426 -2.64 16.03 -15.17
CA GLY A 426 -3.09 17.28 -15.80
C GLY A 426 -3.18 18.41 -14.77
N THR A 427 -2.75 19.59 -15.13
CA THR A 427 -2.89 20.81 -14.32
C THR A 427 -3.28 21.98 -15.20
N ALA A 428 -3.63 23.11 -14.58
CA ALA A 428 -3.88 24.35 -15.30
C ALA A 428 -2.67 24.83 -16.12
N LYS A 429 -1.44 24.49 -15.69
CA LYS A 429 -0.19 24.86 -16.39
C LYS A 429 0.19 23.89 -17.50
N GLY A 430 -0.39 22.70 -17.56
CA GLY A 430 -0.06 21.70 -18.55
C GLY A 430 -0.07 20.29 -18.01
N LEU A 431 0.49 19.37 -18.80
CA LEU A 431 0.63 17.96 -18.48
C LEU A 431 1.98 17.70 -17.81
N TYR A 432 1.95 17.27 -16.56
CA TYR A 432 3.09 16.65 -15.91
C TYR A 432 3.10 15.14 -16.19
N ARG A 433 4.26 14.61 -16.53
CA ARG A 433 4.47 13.17 -16.77
C ARG A 433 5.87 12.75 -16.38
N LEU A 434 6.04 11.50 -16.03
CA LEU A 434 7.36 10.91 -15.88
C LEU A 434 7.88 10.39 -17.21
N ALA A 435 9.15 10.65 -17.49
CA ALA A 435 9.91 10.09 -18.59
C ALA A 435 11.25 9.58 -18.02
N GLY A 436 11.31 8.28 -17.71
CA GLY A 436 12.42 7.75 -16.93
C GLY A 436 12.39 8.27 -15.49
N ASP A 437 13.47 8.92 -15.06
CA ASP A 437 13.64 9.60 -13.78
C ASP A 437 13.34 11.12 -13.84
N GLN A 438 12.94 11.60 -14.99
CA GLN A 438 12.65 13.01 -15.20
C GLN A 438 11.16 13.30 -15.05
N LEU A 439 10.84 14.34 -14.29
CA LEU A 439 9.51 14.95 -14.31
C LEU A 439 9.46 15.99 -15.44
N MET A 440 8.57 15.77 -16.37
CA MET A 440 8.37 16.64 -17.54
C MET A 440 7.10 17.48 -17.35
N LEU A 441 7.16 18.76 -17.72
CA LEU A 441 6.00 19.60 -17.95
C LEU A 441 5.94 19.90 -19.46
N GLY A 442 4.94 19.37 -20.13
CA GLY A 442 4.93 19.38 -21.59
C GLY A 442 6.14 18.62 -22.16
N GLY A 443 6.96 19.30 -22.95
CA GLY A 443 8.21 18.75 -23.51
C GLY A 443 9.49 19.11 -22.74
N VAL A 444 9.37 19.80 -21.60
CA VAL A 444 10.54 20.35 -20.87
C VAL A 444 10.69 19.63 -19.52
N THR A 445 11.94 19.29 -19.18
CA THR A 445 12.26 18.73 -17.85
C THR A 445 11.98 19.78 -16.78
N ASN A 446 11.13 19.43 -15.80
CA ASN A 446 10.73 20.29 -14.68
C ASN A 446 11.34 19.84 -13.33
N GLY A 447 11.96 18.68 -13.30
CA GLY A 447 12.61 18.12 -12.11
C GLY A 447 13.07 16.70 -12.34
N TYR A 448 13.77 16.16 -11.35
CA TYR A 448 14.25 14.79 -11.36
C TYR A 448 13.72 14.06 -10.10
N LEU A 449 13.39 12.79 -10.26
CA LEU A 449 13.07 11.93 -9.13
C LEU A 449 14.34 11.29 -8.58
N VAL A 450 14.47 11.27 -7.28
CA VAL A 450 15.53 10.52 -6.59
C VAL A 450 15.24 9.02 -6.66
N ASP A 451 13.95 8.67 -6.57
CA ASP A 451 13.44 7.29 -6.70
C ASP A 451 12.19 7.32 -7.59
N LYS A 452 12.09 6.38 -8.54
CA LYS A 452 10.92 6.24 -9.43
C LYS A 452 9.62 5.89 -8.69
N ALA A 453 9.73 5.34 -7.49
CA ALA A 453 8.59 5.07 -6.59
C ALA A 453 8.20 6.30 -5.74
N GLN A 454 8.96 7.39 -5.81
CA GLN A 454 8.71 8.60 -5.04
C GLN A 454 7.35 9.19 -5.43
N PRO A 455 6.42 9.37 -4.47
CA PRO A 455 5.15 10.04 -4.75
C PRO A 455 5.37 11.53 -5.05
N ALA A 456 4.51 12.07 -5.87
CA ALA A 456 4.49 13.49 -6.18
C ALA A 456 3.09 14.06 -5.99
N MET A 457 2.99 15.20 -5.34
CA MET A 457 1.76 15.96 -5.20
C MET A 457 1.82 17.24 -6.05
N PHE A 458 0.75 17.51 -6.78
CA PHE A 458 0.60 18.69 -7.62
C PHE A 458 -0.48 19.58 -7.02
N ASN A 459 -0.11 20.80 -6.62
CA ASN A 459 -1.05 21.77 -6.08
C ASN A 459 -0.80 23.14 -6.69
N ALA A 460 -1.87 23.80 -7.19
CA ALA A 460 -1.90 25.20 -7.66
C ALA A 460 -0.65 25.65 -8.44
N GLY A 461 -0.04 24.73 -9.18
CA GLY A 461 1.17 25.00 -9.99
C GLY A 461 2.49 24.82 -9.26
N GLN A 462 2.49 24.29 -8.07
CA GLN A 462 3.69 23.79 -7.37
C GLN A 462 3.70 22.26 -7.39
N THR A 463 4.89 21.70 -7.49
CA THR A 463 5.12 20.26 -7.46
C THR A 463 5.91 19.94 -6.20
N TRP A 464 5.42 18.98 -5.42
CA TRP A 464 6.04 18.51 -4.19
C TRP A 464 6.43 17.05 -4.36
N PHE A 465 7.62 16.70 -3.91
CA PHE A 465 8.13 15.34 -3.85
C PHE A 465 8.36 14.95 -2.39
N TRP A 466 8.05 13.71 -2.01
CA TRP A 466 8.38 13.13 -0.71
C TRP A 466 8.70 11.64 -0.79
#